data_7c2798aeb2587a3632460a2db3cfcbe2
#
_entry.id   7c2798aeb2587a3632460a2db3cfcbe2
#
_cell.length_a   1.000
_cell.length_b   1.000
_cell.length_c   1.000
_cell.angle_alpha   90.00
_cell.angle_beta   90.00
_cell.angle_gamma   90.00
#
_symmetry.space_group_name_H-M   'P 1'
#
loop_
_entity.id
_entity.type
_entity.pdbx_description
1 polymer ?
#
loop_
_entity_poly.entity_id
_entity_poly.type
_entity_poly.pdbx_seq_one_letter_code
_entity_poly.pdbx_strand_id
1 'polypeptide(L)'
;MLGTILQTEIEKFTDPNLLVGNETADDAAVYDLGNGTAIISTTDFFMPIVDDPFDFGRIAATNAISDIFAMGGKPIMAIAILGFPINKLPAEVAQKIVDGGRFACHQAGISLAGGHSIDAPEPIFGLAVTGVIATERVKRNASAEANCKLYLTKPLGIGVQIGRASCRER
;
A
#
# COMPACT_ATOMS: atom_id res chain seq x y z
N MET A 1 -10.73 -10.88 13.14
CA MET A 1 -10.80 -9.44 13.43
C MET A 1 -11.21 -8.62 12.19
N LEU A 2 -10.49 -8.63 11.08
CA LEU A 2 -10.84 -7.85 9.88
C LEU A 2 -12.25 -8.18 9.36
N GLY A 3 -12.62 -9.45 9.26
CA GLY A 3 -13.96 -9.86 8.83
C GLY A 3 -15.09 -9.30 9.69
N THR A 4 -14.86 -9.14 11.01
CA THR A 4 -15.85 -8.55 11.93
C THR A 4 -15.95 -7.04 11.73
N ILE A 5 -14.81 -6.36 11.45
CA ILE A 5 -14.77 -4.91 11.21
C ILE A 5 -15.50 -4.56 9.89
N LEU A 6 -15.40 -5.42 8.90
CA LEU A 6 -16.02 -5.22 7.59
C LEU A 6 -17.50 -5.62 7.54
N GLN A 7 -18.02 -6.31 8.59
CA GLN A 7 -19.44 -6.58 8.73
C GLN A 7 -20.18 -5.28 9.09
N THR A 8 -21.24 -4.97 8.37
CA THR A 8 -22.08 -3.81 8.63
C THR A 8 -23.53 -4.16 8.31
N GLU A 9 -24.47 -3.64 9.12
CA GLU A 9 -25.90 -3.68 8.84
C GLU A 9 -26.36 -2.48 7.97
N ILE A 10 -25.44 -1.52 7.73
CA ILE A 10 -25.70 -0.39 6.85
C ILE A 10 -25.70 -0.88 5.40
N GLU A 11 -26.74 -0.50 4.66
CA GLU A 11 -26.81 -0.81 3.24
C GLU A 11 -25.59 -0.27 2.50
N LYS A 12 -24.87 -1.17 1.82
CA LYS A 12 -23.70 -0.78 1.05
C LYS A 12 -24.12 -0.14 -0.27
N PHE A 13 -23.53 1.00 -0.57
CA PHE A 13 -23.65 1.56 -1.92
C PHE A 13 -22.98 0.63 -2.92
N THR A 14 -23.74 0.15 -3.88
CA THR A 14 -23.24 -0.71 -4.97
C THR A 14 -22.97 0.13 -6.20
N ASP A 15 -21.70 0.28 -6.55
CA ASP A 15 -21.28 0.96 -7.76
C ASP A 15 -20.90 -0.08 -8.83
N PRO A 16 -21.59 -0.12 -9.99
CA PRO A 16 -21.29 -1.08 -11.05
C PRO A 16 -19.89 -0.90 -11.65
N ASN A 17 -19.26 0.25 -11.48
CA ASN A 17 -17.91 0.54 -11.95
C ASN A 17 -16.83 0.12 -10.95
N LEU A 18 -17.17 -0.24 -9.70
CA LEU A 18 -16.23 -0.80 -8.74
C LEU A 18 -15.98 -2.27 -9.07
N LEU A 19 -14.91 -2.54 -9.80
CA LEU A 19 -14.57 -3.88 -10.28
C LEU A 19 -13.98 -4.78 -9.20
N VAL A 20 -13.24 -4.19 -8.25
CA VAL A 20 -12.63 -4.87 -7.11
C VAL A 20 -12.81 -4.00 -5.87
N GLY A 21 -13.43 -4.57 -4.86
CA GLY A 21 -13.67 -3.97 -3.55
C GLY A 21 -13.17 -4.88 -2.42
N ASN A 22 -13.91 -4.91 -1.32
CA ASN A 22 -13.51 -5.66 -0.11
C ASN A 22 -13.87 -7.15 -0.16
N GLU A 23 -14.61 -7.62 -1.18
CA GLU A 23 -15.26 -8.93 -1.19
C GLU A 23 -14.27 -10.08 -1.40
N THR A 24 -13.22 -9.85 -2.17
CA THR A 24 -12.24 -10.88 -2.58
C THR A 24 -10.88 -10.73 -1.93
N ALA A 25 -10.72 -9.76 -1.01
CA ALA A 25 -9.46 -9.50 -0.31
C ALA A 25 -8.26 -9.37 -1.26
N ASP A 26 -8.46 -8.65 -2.35
CA ASP A 26 -7.40 -8.27 -3.28
C ASP A 26 -6.51 -7.16 -2.67
N ASP A 27 -5.34 -6.93 -3.26
CA ASP A 27 -4.34 -6.01 -2.73
C ASP A 27 -4.74 -4.53 -2.88
N ALA A 28 -5.66 -4.20 -3.81
CA ALA A 28 -6.12 -2.83 -4.02
C ALA A 28 -7.55 -2.78 -4.56
N ALA A 29 -8.22 -1.64 -4.36
CA ALA A 29 -9.49 -1.34 -5.01
C ALA A 29 -9.28 -0.96 -6.48
N VAL A 30 -10.22 -1.37 -7.35
CA VAL A 30 -10.17 -1.09 -8.79
C VAL A 30 -11.49 -0.52 -9.27
N TYR A 31 -11.43 0.64 -9.92
CA TYR A 31 -12.59 1.36 -10.43
C TYR A 31 -12.49 1.59 -11.94
N ASP A 32 -13.49 1.14 -12.70
CA ASP A 32 -13.57 1.31 -14.16
C ASP A 32 -14.02 2.73 -14.52
N LEU A 33 -13.28 3.40 -15.39
CA LEU A 33 -13.64 4.71 -15.92
C LEU A 33 -14.63 4.67 -17.10
N GLY A 34 -15.01 3.46 -17.57
CA GLY A 34 -15.96 3.28 -18.66
C GLY A 34 -15.37 3.51 -20.06
N ASN A 35 -14.06 3.72 -20.16
CA ASN A 35 -13.33 3.96 -21.42
C ASN A 35 -12.24 2.92 -21.73
N GLY A 36 -12.32 1.74 -21.08
CA GLY A 36 -11.33 0.68 -21.18
C GLY A 36 -10.12 0.87 -20.26
N THR A 37 -10.14 1.89 -19.40
CA THR A 37 -9.11 2.16 -18.39
C THR A 37 -9.73 2.09 -17.01
N ALA A 38 -9.03 1.44 -16.07
CA ALA A 38 -9.40 1.43 -14.66
C ALA A 38 -8.34 2.13 -13.79
N ILE A 39 -8.79 2.73 -12.70
CA ILE A 39 -7.95 3.26 -11.63
C ILE A 39 -7.77 2.17 -10.57
N ILE A 40 -6.54 2.04 -10.09
CA ILE A 40 -6.19 1.22 -8.92
C ILE A 40 -5.84 2.17 -7.77
N SER A 41 -6.37 1.91 -6.58
CA SER A 41 -6.09 2.71 -5.39
C SER A 41 -5.83 1.82 -4.20
N THR A 42 -4.71 2.05 -3.53
CA THR A 42 -4.33 1.37 -2.29
C THR A 42 -3.81 2.34 -1.24
N THR A 43 -3.78 1.91 0.00
CA THR A 43 -3.21 2.65 1.12
C THR A 43 -2.57 1.69 2.11
N ASP A 44 -1.26 1.80 2.26
CA ASP A 44 -0.49 1.01 3.22
C ASP A 44 0.42 1.91 4.06
N PHE A 45 0.38 1.71 5.37
CA PHE A 45 1.25 2.40 6.33
C PHE A 45 1.44 1.56 7.59
N PHE A 46 2.59 1.69 8.23
CA PHE A 46 2.92 0.96 9.45
C PHE A 46 3.96 1.70 10.31
N MET A 47 4.20 1.18 11.49
CA MET A 47 5.24 1.66 12.41
C MET A 47 6.62 1.19 11.96
N PRO A 48 7.73 1.82 12.45
CA PRO A 48 9.09 1.41 12.08
C PRO A 48 9.37 -0.06 12.34
N ILE A 49 9.93 -0.72 11.33
CA ILE A 49 10.36 -2.12 11.38
C ILE A 49 11.89 -2.25 11.29
N VAL A 50 12.57 -1.12 11.10
CA VAL A 50 14.04 -0.97 11.08
C VAL A 50 14.41 0.34 11.77
N ASP A 51 15.64 0.43 12.29
CA ASP A 51 16.12 1.59 13.06
C ASP A 51 16.49 2.79 12.18
N ASP A 52 16.97 2.55 10.95
CA ASP A 52 17.31 3.64 10.03
C ASP A 52 16.05 4.29 9.45
N PRO A 53 15.84 5.62 9.67
CA PRO A 53 14.63 6.28 9.21
C PRO A 53 14.50 6.38 7.69
N PHE A 54 15.60 6.48 6.96
CA PHE A 54 15.57 6.49 5.50
C PHE A 54 15.14 5.12 4.96
N ASP A 55 15.72 4.03 5.50
CA ASP A 55 15.36 2.67 5.12
C ASP A 55 13.92 2.35 5.51
N PHE A 56 13.44 2.81 6.68
CA PHE A 56 12.03 2.68 7.04
C PHE A 56 11.10 3.33 6.01
N GLY A 57 11.37 4.58 5.64
CA GLY A 57 10.60 5.29 4.62
C GLY A 57 10.61 4.59 3.26
N ARG A 58 11.77 4.08 2.85
CA ARG A 58 11.96 3.33 1.61
C ARG A 58 11.17 2.03 1.59
N ILE A 59 11.21 1.27 2.68
CA ILE A 59 10.48 -0.01 2.80
C ILE A 59 8.97 0.25 2.79
N ALA A 60 8.49 1.21 3.57
CA ALA A 60 7.07 1.52 3.65
C ALA A 60 6.49 1.97 2.29
N ALA A 61 7.21 2.82 1.57
CA ALA A 61 6.81 3.25 0.24
C ALA A 61 6.82 2.10 -0.78
N THR A 62 7.84 1.25 -0.74
CA THR A 62 7.94 0.07 -1.63
C THR A 62 6.79 -0.89 -1.39
N ASN A 63 6.40 -1.10 -0.13
CA ASN A 63 5.28 -1.97 0.23
C ASN A 63 3.97 -1.45 -0.38
N ALA A 64 3.63 -0.17 -0.17
CA ALA A 64 2.41 0.42 -0.72
C ALA A 64 2.39 0.43 -2.27
N ILE A 65 3.53 0.69 -2.92
CA ILE A 65 3.61 0.67 -4.39
C ILE A 65 3.42 -0.75 -4.94
N SER A 66 3.83 -1.78 -4.20
CA SER A 66 3.76 -3.18 -4.65
C SER A 66 2.34 -3.66 -4.92
N ASP A 67 1.34 -3.14 -4.22
CA ASP A 67 -0.07 -3.49 -4.44
C ASP A 67 -0.55 -3.12 -5.84
N ILE A 68 -0.11 -1.97 -6.35
CA ILE A 68 -0.44 -1.56 -7.72
C ILE A 68 0.12 -2.57 -8.73
N PHE A 69 1.37 -3.03 -8.51
CA PHE A 69 1.98 -4.05 -9.37
C PHE A 69 1.31 -5.42 -9.21
N ALA A 70 0.88 -5.78 -7.99
CA ALA A 70 0.16 -7.04 -7.73
C ALA A 70 -1.16 -7.10 -8.53
N MET A 71 -1.87 -5.97 -8.63
CA MET A 71 -3.07 -5.84 -9.45
C MET A 71 -2.77 -5.79 -10.98
N GLY A 72 -1.51 -5.86 -11.39
CA GLY A 72 -1.06 -5.77 -12.78
C GLY A 72 -0.97 -4.36 -13.33
N GLY A 73 -1.16 -3.34 -12.50
CA GLY A 73 -1.21 -1.94 -12.88
C GLY A 73 0.14 -1.24 -12.95
N LYS A 74 0.09 -0.01 -13.42
CA LYS A 74 1.22 0.92 -13.45
C LYS A 74 0.93 2.03 -12.44
N PRO A 75 1.76 2.23 -11.40
CA PRO A 75 1.62 3.36 -10.51
C PRO A 75 1.83 4.67 -11.27
N ILE A 76 1.10 5.74 -10.90
CA ILE A 76 1.17 7.06 -11.55
C ILE A 76 1.53 8.17 -10.57
N MET A 77 1.12 8.06 -9.32
CA MET A 77 1.47 9.00 -8.25
C MET A 77 1.26 8.39 -6.87
N ALA A 78 1.87 9.00 -5.87
CA ALA A 78 1.64 8.67 -4.46
C ALA A 78 1.48 9.92 -3.62
N ILE A 79 0.77 9.82 -2.50
CA ILE A 79 0.71 10.81 -1.43
C ILE A 79 1.08 10.15 -0.10
N ALA A 80 1.83 10.89 0.74
CA ALA A 80 2.35 10.36 2.00
C ALA A 80 1.33 10.45 3.14
N ILE A 81 1.36 9.45 4.02
CA ILE A 81 0.73 9.46 5.33
C ILE A 81 1.86 9.42 6.35
N LEU A 82 1.96 10.45 7.20
CA LEU A 82 2.99 10.57 8.23
C LEU A 82 2.36 10.85 9.59
N GLY A 83 2.45 9.92 10.52
CA GLY A 83 2.28 10.16 11.95
C GLY A 83 3.67 10.34 12.56
N PHE A 84 3.87 11.40 13.38
CA PHE A 84 5.19 11.69 13.92
C PHE A 84 5.12 12.33 15.31
N PRO A 85 5.88 11.82 16.31
CA PRO A 85 5.88 12.36 17.67
C PRO A 85 6.77 13.61 17.78
N ILE A 86 6.24 14.78 17.41
CA ILE A 86 6.98 16.04 17.31
C ILE A 86 7.68 16.49 18.61
N ASN A 87 7.19 16.02 19.77
CA ASN A 87 7.77 16.33 21.07
C ASN A 87 8.83 15.31 21.53
N LYS A 88 9.04 14.20 20.79
CA LYS A 88 9.95 13.13 21.18
C LYS A 88 11.13 12.95 20.23
N LEU A 89 10.94 13.24 18.95
CA LEU A 89 11.93 13.04 17.91
C LEU A 89 12.17 14.33 17.12
N PRO A 90 13.42 14.58 16.71
CA PRO A 90 13.75 15.76 15.91
C PRO A 90 13.18 15.66 14.49
N ALA A 91 12.84 16.82 13.90
CA ALA A 91 12.21 16.91 12.57
C ALA A 91 13.06 16.27 11.45
N GLU A 92 14.37 16.21 11.63
CA GLU A 92 15.31 15.59 10.70
C GLU A 92 15.07 14.09 10.53
N VAL A 93 14.52 13.42 11.55
CA VAL A 93 14.10 12.01 11.46
C VAL A 93 12.90 11.88 10.52
N ALA A 94 11.88 12.74 10.67
CA ALA A 94 10.75 12.77 9.76
C ALA A 94 11.16 13.07 8.33
N GLN A 95 12.11 14.02 8.15
CA GLN A 95 12.66 14.34 6.83
C GLN A 95 13.30 13.11 6.18
N LYS A 96 14.15 12.37 6.89
CA LYS A 96 14.78 11.16 6.39
C LYS A 96 13.76 10.07 6.00
N ILE A 97 12.70 9.88 6.79
CA ILE A 97 11.61 8.95 6.46
C ILE A 97 10.96 9.34 5.12
N VAL A 98 10.59 10.61 4.97
CA VAL A 98 9.97 11.11 3.73
C VAL A 98 10.93 11.02 2.55
N ASP A 99 12.23 11.28 2.75
CA ASP A 99 13.25 11.16 1.69
C ASP A 99 13.43 9.71 1.24
N GLY A 100 13.35 8.74 2.17
CA GLY A 100 13.29 7.32 1.83
C GLY A 100 12.06 6.97 0.97
N GLY A 101 10.90 7.52 1.32
CA GLY A 101 9.67 7.39 0.54
C GLY A 101 9.81 8.00 -0.87
N ARG A 102 10.37 9.20 -0.98
CA ARG A 102 10.66 9.85 -2.27
C ARG A 102 11.61 9.04 -3.14
N PHE A 103 12.64 8.47 -2.52
CA PHE A 103 13.59 7.60 -3.22
C PHE A 103 12.89 6.40 -3.85
N ALA A 104 12.03 5.69 -3.11
CA ALA A 104 11.27 4.56 -3.64
C ALA A 104 10.30 4.98 -4.77
N CYS A 105 9.59 6.10 -4.60
CA CYS A 105 8.74 6.67 -5.65
C CYS A 105 9.54 6.99 -6.92
N HIS A 106 10.69 7.63 -6.79
CA HIS A 106 11.57 7.93 -7.93
C HIS A 106 12.02 6.66 -8.65
N GLN A 107 12.39 5.60 -7.92
CA GLN A 107 12.73 4.31 -8.50
C GLN A 107 11.57 3.65 -9.24
N ALA A 108 10.34 3.83 -8.76
CA ALA A 108 9.13 3.38 -9.43
C ALA A 108 8.69 4.29 -10.60
N GLY A 109 9.39 5.39 -10.85
CA GLY A 109 9.08 6.34 -11.91
C GLY A 109 7.84 7.20 -11.64
N ILE A 110 7.51 7.45 -10.36
CA ILE A 110 6.35 8.26 -9.94
C ILE A 110 6.78 9.39 -9.00
N SER A 111 5.91 10.39 -8.87
CA SER A 111 6.10 11.49 -7.92
C SER A 111 5.44 11.17 -6.57
N LEU A 112 6.12 11.50 -5.47
CA LEU A 112 5.48 11.72 -4.18
C LEU A 112 4.89 13.14 -4.21
N ALA A 113 3.58 13.24 -4.49
CA ALA A 113 2.93 14.49 -4.91
C ALA A 113 2.33 15.31 -3.75
N GLY A 114 2.46 14.83 -2.52
CA GLY A 114 1.91 15.49 -1.34
C GLY A 114 1.66 14.51 -0.21
N GLY A 115 0.73 14.84 0.67
CA GLY A 115 0.36 13.97 1.77
C GLY A 115 -0.22 14.73 2.94
N HIS A 116 -0.38 14.02 4.06
CA HIS A 116 -0.86 14.57 5.31
C HIS A 116 0.01 14.09 6.47
N SER A 117 0.25 14.97 7.43
CA SER A 117 0.99 14.64 8.65
C SER A 117 0.17 14.97 9.90
N ILE A 118 0.28 14.11 10.89
CA ILE A 118 -0.38 14.29 12.19
C ILE A 118 0.64 14.09 13.31
N ASP A 119 0.38 14.70 14.47
CA ASP A 119 1.07 14.32 15.71
C ASP A 119 0.57 12.94 16.15
N ALA A 120 1.49 12.03 16.42
CA ALA A 120 1.20 10.65 16.80
C ALA A 120 2.16 10.22 17.92
N PRO A 121 1.77 9.27 18.80
CA PRO A 121 2.62 8.82 19.90
C PRO A 121 3.91 8.13 19.44
N GLU A 122 3.91 7.57 18.22
CA GLU A 122 4.99 6.86 17.58
C GLU A 122 5.03 7.18 16.07
N PRO A 123 6.19 7.04 15.40
CA PRO A 123 6.26 7.23 13.96
C PRO A 123 5.37 6.23 13.21
N ILE A 124 4.63 6.73 12.23
CA ILE A 124 3.86 5.93 11.27
C ILE A 124 4.16 6.52 9.92
N PHE A 125 4.47 5.70 8.94
CA PHE A 125 4.69 6.16 7.58
C PHE A 125 4.19 5.14 6.55
N GLY A 126 3.69 5.67 5.46
CA GLY A 126 3.30 4.92 4.29
C GLY A 126 2.74 5.82 3.22
N LEU A 127 2.15 5.21 2.20
CA LEU A 127 1.61 5.92 1.05
C LEU A 127 0.19 5.48 0.75
N ALA A 128 -0.60 6.43 0.24
CA ALA A 128 -1.71 6.12 -0.63
C ALA A 128 -1.21 6.22 -2.08
N VAL A 129 -1.36 5.15 -2.84
CA VAL A 129 -0.83 5.05 -4.21
C VAL A 129 -1.98 4.89 -5.19
N THR A 130 -1.90 5.65 -6.28
CA THR A 130 -2.82 5.54 -7.41
C THR A 130 -2.09 4.96 -8.61
N GLY A 131 -2.72 3.99 -9.25
CA GLY A 131 -2.25 3.38 -10.49
C GLY A 131 -3.34 3.34 -11.56
N VAL A 132 -2.94 2.94 -12.75
CA VAL A 132 -3.84 2.73 -13.90
C VAL A 132 -3.56 1.40 -14.57
N ILE A 133 -4.61 0.85 -15.18
CA ILE A 133 -4.54 -0.42 -15.93
C ILE A 133 -5.62 -0.44 -17.01
N ALA A 134 -5.41 -1.17 -18.09
CA ALA A 134 -6.49 -1.52 -18.99
C ALA A 134 -7.48 -2.46 -18.29
N THR A 135 -8.77 -2.19 -18.36
CA THR A 135 -9.81 -2.87 -17.58
C THR A 135 -9.75 -4.40 -17.73
N GLU A 136 -9.46 -4.89 -18.94
CA GLU A 136 -9.36 -6.33 -19.24
C GLU A 136 -8.09 -7.00 -18.70
N ARG A 137 -7.12 -6.22 -18.18
CA ARG A 137 -5.83 -6.73 -17.66
C ARG A 137 -5.76 -6.80 -16.14
N VAL A 138 -6.80 -6.40 -15.44
CA VAL A 138 -6.84 -6.43 -13.97
C VAL A 138 -6.54 -7.84 -13.46
N LYS A 139 -5.56 -7.94 -12.55
CA LYS A 139 -5.21 -9.18 -11.86
C LYS A 139 -5.96 -9.24 -10.53
N ARG A 140 -6.63 -10.36 -10.29
CA ARG A 140 -7.37 -10.62 -9.05
C ARG A 140 -6.83 -11.85 -8.37
N ASN A 141 -6.81 -11.87 -7.05
CA ASN A 141 -6.39 -13.03 -6.26
C ASN A 141 -7.25 -14.27 -6.56
N ALA A 142 -8.53 -14.07 -6.88
CA ALA A 142 -9.49 -15.13 -7.19
C ALA A 142 -9.44 -15.62 -8.66
N SER A 143 -8.52 -15.14 -9.50
CA SER A 143 -8.50 -15.48 -10.94
C SER A 143 -7.63 -16.69 -11.31
N ALA A 144 -7.04 -17.38 -10.33
CA ALA A 144 -6.26 -18.58 -10.60
C ALA A 144 -7.15 -19.76 -11.03
N GLU A 145 -6.74 -20.47 -12.06
CA GLU A 145 -7.46 -21.63 -12.61
C GLU A 145 -6.70 -22.93 -12.35
N ALA A 146 -7.42 -24.06 -12.44
CA ALA A 146 -6.78 -25.37 -12.37
C ALA A 146 -5.72 -25.55 -13.46
N ASN A 147 -4.58 -26.15 -13.11
CA ASN A 147 -3.42 -26.35 -13.96
C ASN A 147 -2.59 -25.09 -14.29
N CYS A 148 -2.85 -23.93 -13.66
CA CYS A 148 -1.93 -22.81 -13.73
C CYS A 148 -0.56 -23.18 -13.13
N LYS A 149 0.52 -22.68 -13.74
CA LYS A 149 1.87 -22.80 -13.18
C LYS A 149 2.08 -21.74 -12.11
N LEU A 150 2.61 -22.16 -10.95
CA LEU A 150 2.98 -21.24 -9.88
C LEU A 150 4.45 -20.85 -10.02
N TYR A 151 4.71 -19.56 -9.97
CA TYR A 151 6.06 -18.99 -10.01
C TYR A 151 6.33 -18.21 -8.73
N LEU A 152 7.44 -18.50 -8.07
CA LEU A 152 7.92 -17.76 -6.92
C LEU A 152 9.06 -16.84 -7.38
N THR A 153 8.84 -15.53 -7.32
CA THR A 153 9.80 -14.52 -7.79
C THR A 153 10.79 -14.08 -6.71
N LYS A 154 10.51 -14.38 -5.44
CA LYS A 154 11.35 -14.07 -4.28
C LYS A 154 11.34 -15.24 -3.30
N PRO A 155 12.39 -15.43 -2.48
CA PRO A 155 12.37 -16.42 -1.40
C PRO A 155 11.20 -16.22 -0.44
N LEU A 156 10.66 -17.33 0.08
CA LEU A 156 9.67 -17.29 1.16
C LEU A 156 10.29 -16.74 2.46
N GLY A 157 9.48 -16.08 3.28
CA GLY A 157 9.86 -15.68 4.64
C GLY A 157 10.03 -14.17 4.84
N ILE A 158 10.03 -13.35 3.81
CA ILE A 158 10.13 -11.88 3.94
C ILE A 158 8.99 -11.34 4.82
N GLY A 159 7.75 -11.75 4.55
CA GLY A 159 6.59 -11.34 5.35
C GLY A 159 6.64 -11.84 6.80
N VAL A 160 7.27 -12.99 7.06
CA VAL A 160 7.48 -13.52 8.43
C VAL A 160 8.49 -12.66 9.21
N GLN A 161 9.53 -12.12 8.56
CA GLN A 161 10.48 -11.21 9.19
C GLN A 161 9.81 -9.88 9.58
N ILE A 162 9.01 -9.32 8.70
CA ILE A 162 8.22 -8.11 8.95
C ILE A 162 7.23 -8.36 10.10
N GLY A 163 6.49 -9.48 10.08
CA GLY A 163 5.56 -9.86 11.15
C GLY A 163 6.25 -10.10 12.51
N ARG A 164 7.49 -10.60 12.54
CA ARG A 164 8.28 -10.74 13.78
C ARG A 164 8.71 -9.40 14.36
N ALA A 165 9.08 -8.44 13.54
CA ALA A 165 9.42 -7.09 14.00
C ALA A 165 8.21 -6.43 14.66
N SER A 166 7.02 -6.53 14.06
CA SER A 166 5.78 -5.97 14.61
C SER A 166 5.26 -6.72 15.86
N CYS A 167 5.66 -7.98 16.09
CA CYS A 167 5.27 -8.77 17.26
C CYS A 167 6.24 -8.70 18.45
N ARG A 168 7.42 -8.10 18.30
CA ARG A 168 8.42 -8.00 19.39
C ARG A 168 8.09 -6.94 20.44
N GLU A 169 7.13 -6.07 20.19
CA GLU A 169 6.73 -4.97 21.08
C GLU A 169 5.40 -5.20 21.80
N ARG A 170 5.02 -6.47 22.02
CA ARG A 170 3.84 -6.81 22.83
C ARG A 170 4.22 -7.65 24.04
#